data_2fd165b0d5be91edb1ed69ede74696c0
#
_entry.id   2fd165b0d5be91edb1ed69ede74696c0
#
_cell.length_a   1.000
_cell.length_b   1.000
_cell.length_c   1.000
_cell.angle_alpha   90.00
_cell.angle_beta   90.00
_cell.angle_gamma   90.00
#
_symmetry.space_group_name_H-M   'P 1'
#
loop_
_entity.id
_entity.type
_entity.pdbx_description
1 polymer ?
#
loop_
_entity_poly.entity_id
_entity_poly.type
_entity_poly.pdbx_seq_one_letter_code
_entity_poly.pdbx_strand_id
1 'polypeptide(L)'
;MIELQGRKIALIGGAGFIGHNLALTLAEMGAEVHAVDSLQVNNLGAFSNSHEDANKALYLHFIHDRLRLLQEAQIPLHVVDARDYHVLSRCLNDMKPDTIVQLAAIAHANRANKDPYSTFDHSLRTLENALDCARGLKARFIYFSSSMVYGNFDGEAVTEERHCEPLGIY
;
A
#
# COMPACT_ATOMS: atom_id res chain seq x y z
N MET A 1 -13.98 10.85 -19.53
CA MET A 1 -12.81 10.63 -18.66
C MET A 1 -13.13 11.24 -17.31
N ILE A 2 -12.91 10.53 -16.20
CA ILE A 2 -13.07 11.15 -14.88
C ILE A 2 -11.83 12.04 -14.68
N GLU A 3 -12.06 13.33 -14.52
CA GLU A 3 -10.98 14.29 -14.25
C GLU A 3 -10.77 14.38 -12.73
N LEU A 4 -9.54 14.19 -12.29
CA LEU A 4 -9.14 14.26 -10.88
C LEU A 4 -8.41 15.56 -10.55
N GLN A 5 -8.59 16.59 -11.39
CA GLN A 5 -7.91 17.85 -11.27
C GLN A 5 -8.06 18.47 -9.88
N GLY A 6 -6.95 18.74 -9.23
CA GLY A 6 -6.88 19.33 -7.90
C GLY A 6 -7.32 18.42 -6.74
N ARG A 7 -7.59 17.14 -7.00
CA ARG A 7 -7.82 16.15 -5.93
C ARG A 7 -6.50 15.75 -5.31
N LYS A 8 -6.44 15.77 -3.99
CA LYS A 8 -5.25 15.39 -3.23
C LYS A 8 -5.39 13.97 -2.69
N ILE A 9 -4.51 13.07 -3.12
CA ILE A 9 -4.60 11.63 -2.86
C ILE A 9 -3.33 11.14 -2.17
N ALA A 10 -3.49 10.53 -1.00
CA ALA A 10 -2.42 9.85 -0.28
C ALA A 10 -2.49 8.33 -0.53
N LEU A 11 -1.39 7.72 -0.96
CA LEU A 11 -1.27 6.28 -1.17
C LEU A 11 -0.36 5.68 -0.09
N ILE A 12 -0.92 4.99 0.89
CA ILE A 12 -0.17 4.27 1.93
C ILE A 12 0.25 2.91 1.36
N GLY A 13 1.56 2.68 1.24
CA GLY A 13 2.14 1.62 0.40
C GLY A 13 2.42 2.11 -1.04
N GLY A 14 2.58 3.42 -1.21
CA GLY A 14 2.67 4.10 -2.51
C GLY A 14 3.93 3.77 -3.31
N ALA A 15 5.02 3.31 -2.69
CA ALA A 15 6.23 2.86 -3.38
C ALA A 15 6.24 1.36 -3.70
N GLY A 16 5.15 0.64 -3.37
CA GLY A 16 4.95 -0.76 -3.74
C GLY A 16 4.64 -0.96 -5.23
N PHE A 17 4.49 -2.23 -5.65
CA PHE A 17 4.21 -2.56 -7.05
C PHE A 17 2.89 -1.96 -7.55
N ILE A 18 1.80 -2.12 -6.80
CA ILE A 18 0.51 -1.52 -7.17
C ILE A 18 0.55 0.00 -6.96
N GLY A 19 1.11 0.44 -5.82
CA GLY A 19 1.11 1.82 -5.39
C GLY A 19 1.76 2.78 -6.39
N HIS A 20 2.95 2.47 -6.90
CA HIS A 20 3.64 3.36 -7.84
C HIS A 20 2.90 3.46 -9.19
N ASN A 21 2.35 2.36 -9.72
CA ASN A 21 1.56 2.39 -10.96
C ASN A 21 0.29 3.25 -10.78
N LEU A 22 -0.41 3.05 -9.66
CA LEU A 22 -1.59 3.86 -9.34
C LEU A 22 -1.22 5.34 -9.17
N ALA A 23 -0.10 5.64 -8.51
CA ALA A 23 0.38 7.00 -8.32
C ALA A 23 0.62 7.71 -9.65
N LEU A 24 1.32 7.07 -10.58
CA LEU A 24 1.60 7.61 -11.91
C LEU A 24 0.30 7.87 -12.69
N THR A 25 -0.60 6.88 -12.73
CA THR A 25 -1.88 7.01 -13.44
C THR A 25 -2.74 8.13 -12.86
N LEU A 26 -2.85 8.25 -11.54
CA LEU A 26 -3.64 9.30 -10.91
C LEU A 26 -3.04 10.69 -11.15
N ALA A 27 -1.71 10.81 -11.16
CA ALA A 27 -1.02 12.06 -11.49
C ALA A 27 -1.27 12.47 -12.94
N GLU A 28 -1.22 11.54 -13.90
CA GLU A 28 -1.57 11.78 -15.30
C GLU A 28 -3.03 12.23 -15.47
N MET A 29 -3.94 11.81 -14.57
CA MET A 29 -5.33 12.25 -14.53
C MET A 29 -5.53 13.60 -13.85
N GLY A 30 -4.45 14.27 -13.41
CA GLY A 30 -4.47 15.60 -12.83
C GLY A 30 -4.60 15.66 -11.30
N ALA A 31 -4.49 14.53 -10.60
CA ALA A 31 -4.47 14.51 -9.13
C ALA A 31 -3.13 14.98 -8.57
N GLU A 32 -3.15 15.63 -7.41
CA GLU A 32 -1.99 15.83 -6.55
C GLU A 32 -1.78 14.57 -5.73
N VAL A 33 -0.80 13.74 -6.10
CA VAL A 33 -0.57 12.43 -5.49
C VAL A 33 0.63 12.45 -4.57
N HIS A 34 0.48 11.84 -3.40
CA HIS A 34 1.55 11.65 -2.43
C HIS A 34 1.71 10.15 -2.11
N ALA A 35 2.92 9.63 -2.29
CA ALA A 35 3.28 8.28 -1.88
C ALA A 35 3.75 8.28 -0.42
N VAL A 36 3.17 7.43 0.42
CA VAL A 36 3.57 7.19 1.81
C VAL A 36 4.02 5.74 1.90
N ASP A 37 5.27 5.47 2.29
CA ASP A 37 5.80 4.10 2.34
C ASP A 37 6.96 4.02 3.33
N SER A 38 7.07 2.92 4.06
CA SER A 38 8.20 2.69 4.98
C SER A 38 9.43 2.12 4.28
N LEU A 39 9.32 1.68 3.04
CA LEU A 39 10.34 0.99 2.25
C LEU A 39 10.83 -0.32 2.89
N GLN A 40 10.06 -0.91 3.81
CA GLN A 40 10.44 -2.12 4.56
C GLN A 40 9.91 -3.40 3.94
N VAL A 41 8.62 -3.45 3.59
CA VAL A 41 7.96 -4.67 3.10
C VAL A 41 8.03 -4.73 1.57
N ASN A 42 8.66 -5.77 1.02
CA ASN A 42 8.87 -5.94 -0.43
C ASN A 42 9.50 -4.71 -1.11
N ASN A 43 10.36 -4.00 -0.40
CA ASN A 43 11.04 -2.79 -0.84
C ASN A 43 12.50 -2.80 -0.33
N LEU A 44 13.21 -1.68 -0.39
CA LEU A 44 14.65 -1.57 -0.08
C LEU A 44 15.04 -2.25 1.25
N GLY A 45 14.28 -2.04 2.32
CA GLY A 45 14.55 -2.64 3.62
C GLY A 45 14.51 -4.16 3.64
N ALA A 46 13.64 -4.78 2.85
CA ALA A 46 13.55 -6.25 2.77
C ALA A 46 14.78 -6.89 2.12
N PHE A 47 15.43 -6.18 1.19
CA PHE A 47 16.55 -6.70 0.42
C PHE A 47 17.93 -6.27 0.94
N SER A 48 18.01 -5.25 1.80
CA SER A 48 19.28 -4.79 2.37
C SER A 48 19.96 -5.85 3.23
N ASN A 49 19.20 -6.69 3.92
CA ASN A 49 19.67 -7.69 4.87
C ASN A 49 19.71 -9.13 4.32
N SER A 50 19.22 -9.39 3.12
CA SER A 50 19.25 -10.74 2.53
C SER A 50 20.58 -11.00 1.82
N HIS A 51 21.34 -12.00 2.29
CA HIS A 51 22.65 -12.32 1.71
C HIS A 51 22.59 -13.31 0.54
N GLU A 52 21.49 -14.05 0.33
CA GLU A 52 21.45 -15.22 -0.55
C GLU A 52 20.27 -15.28 -1.54
N ASP A 53 19.67 -14.17 -1.90
CA ASP A 53 18.63 -14.18 -2.93
C ASP A 53 19.25 -14.07 -4.33
N ALA A 54 19.17 -15.14 -5.11
CA ALA A 54 19.70 -15.21 -6.48
C ALA A 54 19.13 -14.10 -7.39
N ASN A 55 17.95 -13.56 -7.07
CA ASN A 55 17.29 -12.51 -7.84
C ASN A 55 17.41 -11.12 -7.19
N LYS A 56 18.19 -10.98 -6.13
CA LYS A 56 18.32 -9.73 -5.37
C LYS A 56 18.63 -8.53 -6.26
N ALA A 57 19.60 -8.67 -7.16
CA ALA A 57 19.99 -7.58 -8.06
C ALA A 57 18.82 -7.15 -8.98
N LEU A 58 18.05 -8.11 -9.49
CA LEU A 58 16.88 -7.86 -10.33
C LEU A 58 15.76 -7.16 -9.54
N TYR A 59 15.48 -7.62 -8.32
CA TYR A 59 14.48 -6.97 -7.45
C TYR A 59 14.88 -5.56 -7.06
N LEU A 60 16.15 -5.32 -6.74
CA LEU A 60 16.65 -3.97 -6.46
C LEU A 60 16.56 -3.06 -7.69
N HIS A 61 16.83 -3.59 -8.89
CA HIS A 61 16.64 -2.83 -10.12
C HIS A 61 15.18 -2.38 -10.28
N PHE A 62 14.21 -3.28 -10.14
CA PHE A 62 12.79 -2.92 -10.20
C PHE A 62 12.36 -1.93 -9.12
N ILE A 63 12.91 -2.04 -7.91
CA ILE A 63 12.61 -1.09 -6.84
C ILE A 63 13.18 0.29 -7.18
N HIS A 64 14.41 0.37 -7.65
CA HIS A 64 15.01 1.63 -8.07
C HIS A 64 14.23 2.26 -9.23
N ASP A 65 13.77 1.48 -10.20
CA ASP A 65 12.94 1.99 -11.29
C ASP A 65 11.62 2.60 -10.78
N ARG A 66 10.93 1.94 -9.84
CA ARG A 66 9.71 2.51 -9.22
C ARG A 66 9.98 3.86 -8.57
N LEU A 67 11.05 3.96 -7.77
CA LEU A 67 11.41 5.19 -7.08
C LEU A 67 11.81 6.29 -8.07
N ARG A 68 12.55 5.95 -9.13
CA ARG A 68 12.90 6.86 -10.23
C ARG A 68 11.66 7.38 -10.94
N LEU A 69 10.71 6.51 -11.29
CA LEU A 69 9.46 6.89 -11.95
C LEU A 69 8.62 7.85 -11.10
N LEU A 70 8.51 7.60 -9.78
CA LEU A 70 7.84 8.52 -8.86
C LEU A 70 8.53 9.89 -8.84
N GLN A 71 9.86 9.91 -8.81
CA GLN A 71 10.65 11.13 -8.83
C GLN A 71 10.49 11.90 -10.15
N GLU A 72 10.56 11.24 -11.31
CA GLU A 72 10.37 11.84 -12.63
C GLU A 72 8.98 12.45 -12.79
N ALA A 73 7.97 11.78 -12.26
CA ALA A 73 6.59 12.29 -12.21
C ALA A 73 6.37 13.36 -11.12
N GLN A 74 7.42 13.76 -10.40
CA GLN A 74 7.37 14.74 -9.30
C GLN A 74 6.37 14.37 -8.18
N ILE A 75 6.14 13.07 -7.96
CA ILE A 75 5.29 12.57 -6.89
C ILE A 75 6.09 12.51 -5.59
N PRO A 76 5.73 13.30 -4.55
CA PRO A 76 6.43 13.26 -3.28
C PRO A 76 6.35 11.89 -2.62
N LEU A 77 7.52 11.35 -2.21
CA LEU A 77 7.62 10.14 -1.40
C LEU A 77 7.90 10.52 0.05
N HIS A 78 6.95 10.20 0.92
CA HIS A 78 7.07 10.35 2.36
C HIS A 78 7.51 9.02 2.96
N VAL A 79 8.75 8.94 3.45
CA VAL A 79 9.26 7.72 4.09
C VAL A 79 8.74 7.67 5.52
N VAL A 80 7.60 7.00 5.70
CA VAL A 80 6.84 6.92 6.95
C VAL A 80 6.41 5.48 7.20
N ASP A 81 6.62 5.01 8.42
CA ASP A 81 6.05 3.74 8.88
C ASP A 81 4.61 3.96 9.36
N ALA A 82 3.66 3.43 8.60
CA ALA A 82 2.24 3.58 8.91
C ALA A 82 1.81 2.86 10.21
N ARG A 83 2.68 2.07 10.83
CA ARG A 83 2.48 1.49 12.16
C ARG A 83 2.66 2.52 13.28
N ASP A 84 3.44 3.57 13.02
CA ASP A 84 3.56 4.69 13.94
C ASP A 84 2.45 5.70 13.68
N TYR A 85 1.40 5.62 14.52
CA TYR A 85 0.24 6.50 14.42
C TYR A 85 0.60 7.99 14.45
N HIS A 86 1.52 8.39 15.32
CA HIS A 86 1.85 9.81 15.49
C HIS A 86 2.58 10.38 14.27
N VAL A 87 3.49 9.61 13.68
CA VAL A 87 4.21 10.03 12.48
C VAL A 87 3.28 10.04 11.28
N LEU A 88 2.46 9.00 11.11
CA LEU A 88 1.48 8.91 10.03
C LEU A 88 0.46 10.04 10.12
N SER A 89 -0.13 10.24 11.31
CA SER A 89 -1.13 11.29 11.55
C SER A 89 -0.58 12.67 11.25
N ARG A 90 0.64 12.99 11.67
CA ARG A 90 1.29 14.27 11.34
C ARG A 90 1.46 14.42 9.84
N CYS A 91 2.03 13.44 9.17
CA CYS A 91 2.25 13.45 7.73
C CYS A 91 0.94 13.70 6.95
N LEU A 92 -0.13 12.98 7.29
CA LEU A 92 -1.43 13.13 6.64
C LEU A 92 -2.13 14.46 7.00
N ASN A 93 -1.96 14.96 8.23
CA ASN A 93 -2.50 16.27 8.62
C ASN A 93 -1.80 17.44 7.91
N ASP A 94 -0.49 17.35 7.66
CA ASP A 94 0.25 18.36 6.89
C ASP A 94 -0.18 18.35 5.42
N MET A 95 -0.43 17.18 4.88
CA MET A 95 -0.84 16.92 3.50
C MET A 95 -2.31 17.28 3.23
N LYS A 96 -3.21 16.96 4.17
CA LYS A 96 -4.68 17.12 4.09
C LYS A 96 -5.27 16.49 2.82
N PRO A 97 -5.16 15.18 2.63
CA PRO A 97 -5.68 14.52 1.45
C PRO A 97 -7.22 14.46 1.45
N ASP A 98 -7.82 14.57 0.26
CA ASP A 98 -9.25 14.30 0.04
C ASP A 98 -9.56 12.80 0.11
N THR A 99 -8.57 11.99 -0.29
CA THR A 99 -8.70 10.53 -0.36
C THR A 99 -7.42 9.86 0.16
N ILE A 100 -7.59 8.84 0.97
CA ILE A 100 -6.52 7.95 1.43
C ILE A 100 -6.77 6.57 0.84
N VAL A 101 -5.78 6.02 0.15
CA VAL A 101 -5.80 4.66 -0.39
C VAL A 101 -4.84 3.80 0.41
N GLN A 102 -5.34 2.76 1.06
CA GLN A 102 -4.56 1.81 1.86
C GLN A 102 -4.18 0.60 1.03
N LEU A 103 -2.88 0.49 0.73
CA LEU A 103 -2.28 -0.62 0.00
C LEU A 103 -1.23 -1.36 0.84
N ALA A 104 -0.77 -0.74 1.94
CA ALA A 104 0.27 -1.32 2.78
C ALA A 104 -0.24 -2.55 3.52
N ALA A 105 0.31 -3.70 3.21
CA ALA A 105 0.02 -4.98 3.84
C ALA A 105 1.13 -6.00 3.53
N ILE A 106 1.15 -7.12 4.24
CA ILE A 106 1.94 -8.29 3.87
C ILE A 106 1.20 -9.02 2.73
N ALA A 107 1.78 -9.04 1.54
CA ALA A 107 1.13 -9.47 0.31
C ALA A 107 1.22 -10.99 0.00
N HIS A 108 1.58 -11.85 0.98
CA HIS A 108 1.77 -13.28 0.76
C HIS A 108 1.11 -14.12 1.85
N ALA A 109 0.06 -14.87 1.51
CA ALA A 109 -0.69 -15.72 2.43
C ALA A 109 0.21 -16.75 3.17
N ASN A 110 1.13 -17.40 2.46
CA ASN A 110 2.05 -18.36 3.08
C ASN A 110 3.00 -17.70 4.12
N ARG A 111 3.41 -16.47 3.89
CA ARG A 111 4.22 -15.70 4.84
C ARG A 111 3.38 -15.27 6.03
N ALA A 112 2.16 -14.81 5.79
CA ALA A 112 1.22 -14.41 6.81
C ALA A 112 0.91 -15.56 7.80
N ASN A 113 0.70 -16.77 7.29
CA ASN A 113 0.42 -17.94 8.12
C ASN A 113 1.65 -18.40 8.95
N LYS A 114 2.87 -18.16 8.46
CA LYS A 114 4.11 -18.49 9.18
C LYS A 114 4.47 -17.48 10.26
N ASP A 115 4.10 -16.22 10.08
CA ASP A 115 4.39 -15.14 11.00
C ASP A 115 3.13 -14.28 11.22
N PRO A 116 2.19 -14.77 12.08
CA PRO A 116 0.96 -14.05 12.42
C PRO A 116 1.23 -12.69 13.04
N TYR A 117 2.20 -12.60 13.92
CA TYR A 117 2.54 -11.35 14.62
C TYR A 117 2.90 -10.24 13.62
N SER A 118 3.84 -10.53 12.72
CA SER A 118 4.24 -9.57 11.69
C SER A 118 3.07 -9.21 10.76
N THR A 119 2.18 -10.15 10.50
CA THR A 119 1.00 -9.92 9.67
C THR A 119 0.03 -8.94 10.34
N PHE A 120 -0.30 -9.14 11.61
CA PHE A 120 -1.14 -8.21 12.36
C PHE A 120 -0.49 -6.83 12.47
N ASP A 121 0.81 -6.79 12.73
CA ASP A 121 1.55 -5.54 12.89
C ASP A 121 1.60 -4.74 11.58
N HIS A 122 1.91 -5.37 10.46
CA HIS A 122 2.04 -4.70 9.17
C HIS A 122 0.74 -4.53 8.38
N SER A 123 -0.27 -5.35 8.63
CA SER A 123 -1.54 -5.25 7.88
C SER A 123 -2.64 -4.61 8.71
N LEU A 124 -2.95 -5.16 9.89
CA LEU A 124 -4.06 -4.66 10.70
C LEU A 124 -3.73 -3.32 11.36
N ARG A 125 -2.58 -3.19 12.01
CA ARG A 125 -2.19 -1.92 12.68
C ARG A 125 -2.09 -0.76 11.70
N THR A 126 -1.51 -0.97 10.51
CA THR A 126 -1.44 0.10 9.49
C THR A 126 -2.83 0.50 9.00
N LEU A 127 -3.75 -0.48 8.86
CA LEU A 127 -5.14 -0.24 8.48
C LEU A 127 -5.88 0.57 9.56
N GLU A 128 -5.77 0.18 10.84
CA GLU A 128 -6.39 0.90 11.96
C GLU A 128 -5.92 2.35 12.02
N ASN A 129 -4.61 2.57 11.95
CA ASN A 129 -4.02 3.91 11.97
C ASN A 129 -4.50 4.76 10.79
N ALA A 130 -4.53 4.18 9.59
CA ALA A 130 -4.98 4.89 8.38
C ALA A 130 -6.48 5.23 8.43
N LEU A 131 -7.31 4.32 8.94
CA LEU A 131 -8.76 4.55 9.14
C LEU A 131 -9.02 5.68 10.13
N ASP A 132 -8.30 5.70 11.25
CA ASP A 132 -8.47 6.76 12.25
C ASP A 132 -8.03 8.12 11.72
N CYS A 133 -6.92 8.18 10.98
CA CYS A 133 -6.48 9.39 10.29
C CYS A 133 -7.52 9.86 9.25
N ALA A 134 -8.05 8.95 8.44
CA ALA A 134 -9.08 9.29 7.45
C ALA A 134 -10.35 9.83 8.10
N ARG A 135 -10.78 9.24 9.22
CA ARG A 135 -11.91 9.71 10.02
C ARG A 135 -11.66 11.13 10.55
N GLY A 136 -10.48 11.39 11.13
CA GLY A 136 -10.10 12.70 11.66
C GLY A 136 -10.07 13.79 10.59
N LEU A 137 -9.57 13.48 9.42
CA LEU A 137 -9.48 14.38 8.26
C LEU A 137 -10.79 14.49 7.46
N LYS A 138 -11.77 13.62 7.72
CA LYS A 138 -12.98 13.44 6.91
C LYS A 138 -12.66 13.11 5.45
N ALA A 139 -11.53 12.43 5.22
CA ALA A 139 -11.10 11.99 3.91
C ALA A 139 -11.88 10.73 3.48
N ARG A 140 -12.08 10.58 2.17
CA ARG A 140 -12.55 9.30 1.62
C ARG A 140 -11.48 8.24 1.88
N PHE A 141 -11.89 7.05 2.32
CA PHE A 141 -10.99 5.92 2.52
C PHE A 141 -11.28 4.81 1.52
N ILE A 142 -10.23 4.34 0.85
CA ILE A 142 -10.29 3.22 -0.09
C ILE A 142 -9.32 2.16 0.42
N TYR A 143 -9.84 0.96 0.70
CA TYR A 143 -9.06 -0.19 1.15
C TYR A 143 -8.96 -1.23 0.04
N PHE A 144 -7.73 -1.64 -0.27
CA PHE A 144 -7.48 -2.75 -1.17
C PHE A 144 -7.48 -4.06 -0.38
N SER A 145 -8.57 -4.79 -0.49
CA SER A 145 -8.73 -6.11 0.10
C SER A 145 -8.01 -7.18 -0.75
N SER A 146 -8.32 -8.43 -0.54
CA SER A 146 -7.72 -9.57 -1.24
C SER A 146 -8.79 -10.54 -1.73
N SER A 147 -8.54 -11.21 -2.84
CA SER A 147 -9.36 -12.32 -3.30
C SER A 147 -9.42 -13.48 -2.29
N MET A 148 -8.45 -13.55 -1.37
CA MET A 148 -8.42 -14.58 -0.31
C MET A 148 -9.59 -14.47 0.68
N VAL A 149 -10.33 -13.35 0.68
CA VAL A 149 -11.58 -13.23 1.48
C VAL A 149 -12.66 -14.23 1.05
N TYR A 150 -12.61 -14.72 -0.18
CA TYR A 150 -13.58 -15.70 -0.70
C TYR A 150 -13.22 -17.16 -0.37
N GLY A 151 -12.07 -17.43 0.24
CA GLY A 151 -11.61 -18.78 0.56
C GLY A 151 -11.18 -19.56 -0.69
N ASN A 152 -11.60 -20.85 -0.77
CA ASN A 152 -11.29 -21.69 -1.93
C ASN A 152 -12.21 -21.35 -3.11
N PHE A 153 -11.62 -21.26 -4.30
CA PHE A 153 -12.37 -20.98 -5.53
C PHE A 153 -12.92 -22.23 -6.21
N ASP A 154 -12.47 -23.41 -5.79
CA ASP A 154 -12.88 -24.73 -6.32
C ASP A 154 -12.81 -24.84 -7.86
N GLY A 155 -11.88 -24.05 -8.46
CA GLY A 155 -11.66 -24.00 -9.90
C GLY A 155 -12.65 -23.11 -10.67
N GLU A 156 -13.54 -22.39 -9.99
CA GLU A 156 -14.52 -21.49 -10.59
C GLU A 156 -14.09 -20.01 -10.48
N ALA A 157 -14.57 -19.17 -11.40
CA ALA A 157 -14.50 -17.73 -11.25
C ALA A 157 -15.46 -17.27 -10.15
N VAL A 158 -15.04 -16.26 -9.38
CA VAL A 158 -15.87 -15.68 -8.31
C VAL A 158 -16.23 -14.24 -8.64
N THR A 159 -17.42 -13.83 -8.22
CA THR A 159 -17.91 -12.45 -8.30
C THR A 159 -17.98 -11.84 -6.90
N GLU A 160 -18.20 -10.54 -6.82
CA GLU A 160 -18.34 -9.82 -5.55
C GLU A 160 -19.55 -10.24 -4.71
N GLU A 161 -20.51 -10.96 -5.31
CA GLU A 161 -21.70 -11.49 -4.63
C GLU A 161 -21.42 -12.79 -3.86
N ARG A 162 -20.28 -13.43 -4.12
CA ARG A 162 -19.92 -14.67 -3.41
C ARG A 162 -19.73 -14.39 -1.92
N HIS A 163 -20.29 -15.28 -1.09
CA HIS A 163 -20.07 -15.23 0.35
C HIS A 163 -18.59 -15.34 0.71
N CYS A 164 -18.13 -14.46 1.62
CA CYS A 164 -16.75 -14.46 2.08
C CYS A 164 -16.53 -15.58 3.11
N GLU A 165 -15.57 -16.47 2.84
CA GLU A 165 -15.16 -17.57 3.70
C GLU A 165 -13.63 -17.57 3.86
N PRO A 166 -13.05 -16.54 4.51
CA PRO A 166 -11.60 -16.40 4.57
C PRO A 166 -10.96 -17.56 5.33
N LEU A 167 -9.85 -18.07 4.80
CA LEU A 167 -9.05 -19.12 5.38
C LEU A 167 -7.72 -18.56 5.89
N GLY A 168 -7.39 -18.80 7.16
CA GLY A 168 -6.15 -18.35 7.78
C GLY A 168 -6.17 -16.88 8.18
N ILE A 169 -4.97 -16.30 8.33
CA ILE A 169 -4.74 -14.96 8.89
C ILE A 169 -4.63 -13.87 7.82
N TYR A 170 -4.31 -14.27 6.60
CA TYR A 170 -4.10 -13.35 5.48
C TYR A 170 -5.40 -12.67 5.07
#